data_fd8348fbb96226481682968e3bcc938c
#
_entry.id   fd8348fbb96226481682968e3bcc938c
#
_cell.length_a   1.000
_cell.length_b   1.000
_cell.length_c   1.000
_cell.angle_alpha   90.00
_cell.angle_beta   90.00
_cell.angle_gamma   90.00
#
_symmetry.space_group_name_H-M   'P 1'
#
loop_
_entity.id
_entity.type
_entity.pdbx_description
1 polymer ?
#
loop_
_entity_poly.entity_id
_entity_poly.type
_entity_poly.pdbx_seq_one_letter_code
_entity_poly.pdbx_strand_id
1 'polypeptide(L)'
;MLGTGNAAVTKCYNTCFAVRNGAEVFLVDAGGGNGILAQLESARISLSEIHHIFVTHTHTDHILGVVWVVRMIAQSMNSGRYSGELKVYGHAEAMRVLELICRSTLPGKVCAHFGVDIIFESLDDGGSFGAASMPGCAFDIGSTKAKQFGFELTLPDGKRLTCLGDEPYNERAARYAEGADWLLCEAFCLYSERERFKPYEKHHSTALDAGRLAAGLSVKNLLLYHTEDSALSSRAERYKAEASEFFKGAIHVPCDLERIEL
;
A
#
# COMPACT_ATOMS: atom_id res chain seq x y z
N MET A 1 -8.49 2.34 4.36
CA MET A 1 -8.12 2.04 2.94
C MET A 1 -8.57 3.18 2.06
N LEU A 2 -7.77 3.65 1.12
CA LEU A 2 -8.16 4.69 0.16
C LEU A 2 -8.65 4.06 -1.15
N GLY A 3 -8.04 2.97 -1.55
CA GLY A 3 -8.43 2.16 -2.70
C GLY A 3 -8.15 0.69 -2.42
N THR A 4 -8.91 -0.20 -3.05
CA THR A 4 -8.88 -1.64 -2.75
C THR A 4 -8.74 -2.54 -3.98
N GLY A 5 -8.77 -1.96 -5.18
CA GLY A 5 -8.81 -2.70 -6.43
C GLY A 5 -7.45 -2.93 -7.07
N ASN A 6 -7.36 -3.93 -7.95
CA ASN A 6 -6.19 -4.20 -8.78
C ASN A 6 -6.02 -3.17 -9.90
N ALA A 7 -5.02 -3.36 -10.78
CA ALA A 7 -4.71 -2.42 -11.86
C ALA A 7 -5.87 -2.11 -12.82
N ALA A 8 -6.72 -3.09 -13.11
CA ALA A 8 -7.73 -3.00 -14.18
C ALA A 8 -9.13 -2.64 -13.69
N VAL A 9 -9.31 -2.33 -12.42
CA VAL A 9 -10.63 -2.00 -11.87
C VAL A 9 -11.15 -0.65 -12.37
N THR A 10 -12.47 -0.54 -12.45
CA THR A 10 -13.17 0.67 -12.91
C THR A 10 -14.25 1.13 -11.95
N LYS A 11 -14.61 0.30 -10.95
CA LYS A 11 -15.69 0.55 -10.00
C LYS A 11 -15.22 0.83 -8.58
N CYS A 12 -13.92 0.68 -8.33
CA CYS A 12 -13.25 1.09 -7.12
C CYS A 12 -11.90 1.71 -7.48
N TYR A 13 -11.20 2.30 -6.52
CA TYR A 13 -9.89 2.89 -6.75
C TYR A 13 -8.79 1.85 -6.60
N ASN A 14 -7.65 2.07 -7.28
CA ASN A 14 -6.49 1.18 -7.18
C ASN A 14 -5.94 1.13 -5.76
N THR A 15 -5.33 0.02 -5.40
CA THR A 15 -4.86 -0.24 -4.05
C THR A 15 -3.91 0.84 -3.55
N CYS A 16 -4.34 1.50 -2.50
CA CYS A 16 -3.53 2.40 -1.67
C CYS A 16 -4.21 2.61 -0.33
N PHE A 17 -3.43 2.91 0.69
CA PHE A 17 -3.98 3.12 2.01
C PHE A 17 -3.15 4.12 2.83
N ALA A 18 -3.72 4.57 3.93
CA ALA A 18 -3.04 5.44 4.88
C ALA A 18 -3.14 4.85 6.28
N VAL A 19 -2.02 4.89 7.01
CA VAL A 19 -1.98 4.60 8.45
C VAL A 19 -1.88 5.93 9.18
N ARG A 20 -2.85 6.18 10.08
CA ARG A 20 -2.89 7.41 10.87
C ARG A 20 -2.43 7.13 12.30
N ASN A 21 -1.49 7.94 12.76
CA ASN A 21 -1.11 8.00 14.17
C ASN A 21 -1.24 9.45 14.66
N GLY A 22 -2.26 9.71 15.46
CA GLY A 22 -2.57 11.07 15.89
C GLY A 22 -2.84 12.02 14.72
N ALA A 23 -2.03 13.07 14.59
CA ALA A 23 -2.12 14.06 13.51
C ALA A 23 -1.30 13.68 12.27
N GLU A 24 -0.46 12.67 12.33
CA GLU A 24 0.40 12.26 11.24
C GLU A 24 -0.21 11.14 10.41
N VAL A 25 0.02 11.18 9.11
CA VAL A 25 -0.45 10.19 8.13
C VAL A 25 0.72 9.64 7.34
N PHE A 26 0.86 8.32 7.38
CA PHE A 26 1.73 7.55 6.51
C PHE A 26 0.92 7.01 5.34
N LEU A 27 1.24 7.42 4.12
CA LEU A 27 0.58 6.99 2.89
C LEU A 27 1.37 5.84 2.25
N VAL A 28 0.68 4.78 1.85
CA VAL A 28 1.26 3.64 1.14
C VAL A 28 0.66 3.56 -0.25
N ASP A 29 1.51 3.74 -1.25
CA ASP A 29 1.12 3.93 -2.65
C ASP A 29 0.08 5.05 -2.84
N ALA A 30 -0.35 5.30 -4.07
CA ALA A 30 -1.36 6.34 -4.30
C ALA A 30 -2.27 6.05 -5.51
N GLY A 31 -2.31 4.79 -5.95
CA GLY A 31 -3.14 4.40 -7.09
C GLY A 31 -2.63 4.91 -8.43
N GLY A 32 -3.45 4.79 -9.46
CA GLY A 32 -3.08 4.99 -10.87
C GLY A 32 -3.17 6.41 -11.40
N GLY A 33 -3.44 7.42 -10.57
CA GLY A 33 -3.51 8.79 -11.08
C GLY A 33 -4.09 9.82 -10.12
N ASN A 34 -4.62 10.92 -10.66
CA ASN A 34 -5.12 12.05 -9.86
C ASN A 34 -6.37 11.74 -9.02
N GLY A 35 -7.00 10.59 -9.23
CA GLY A 35 -8.10 10.10 -8.40
C GLY A 35 -7.74 10.03 -6.91
N ILE A 36 -6.45 9.87 -6.57
CA ILE A 36 -5.99 9.92 -5.18
C ILE A 36 -6.38 11.21 -4.47
N LEU A 37 -6.44 12.34 -5.18
CA LEU A 37 -6.80 13.61 -4.57
C LEU A 37 -8.25 13.61 -4.09
N ALA A 38 -9.17 13.01 -4.86
CA ALA A 38 -10.56 12.84 -4.45
C ALA A 38 -10.69 11.81 -3.30
N GLN A 39 -9.87 10.77 -3.29
CA GLN A 39 -9.83 9.78 -2.20
C GLN A 39 -9.35 10.41 -0.88
N LEU A 40 -8.28 11.21 -0.93
CA LEU A 40 -7.78 11.94 0.24
C LEU A 40 -8.83 12.92 0.79
N GLU A 41 -9.47 13.70 -0.09
CA GLU A 41 -10.53 14.63 0.28
C GLU A 41 -11.71 13.90 0.93
N SER A 42 -12.20 12.82 0.32
CA SER A 42 -13.30 12.00 0.83
C SER A 42 -12.96 11.33 2.16
N ALA A 43 -11.71 10.91 2.34
CA ALA A 43 -11.20 10.35 3.60
C ALA A 43 -10.95 11.42 4.66
N ARG A 44 -11.05 12.71 4.31
CA ARG A 44 -10.71 13.87 5.17
C ARG A 44 -9.26 13.82 5.64
N ILE A 45 -8.35 13.52 4.72
CA ILE A 45 -6.91 13.55 4.94
C ILE A 45 -6.36 14.80 4.24
N SER A 46 -5.82 15.72 5.03
CA SER A 46 -5.12 16.88 4.49
C SER A 46 -3.74 16.52 3.99
N LEU A 47 -3.30 17.13 2.89
CA LEU A 47 -1.92 16.96 2.41
C LEU A 47 -0.87 17.40 3.45
N SER A 48 -1.23 18.34 4.33
CA SER A 48 -0.35 18.80 5.43
C SER A 48 -0.16 17.78 6.55
N GLU A 49 -0.91 16.68 6.56
CA GLU A 49 -0.75 15.57 7.50
C GLU A 49 0.17 14.47 6.95
N ILE A 50 0.46 14.50 5.62
CA ILE A 50 1.25 13.47 4.93
C ILE A 50 2.70 13.91 4.86
N HIS A 51 3.54 13.37 5.74
CA HIS A 51 4.98 13.61 5.75
C HIS A 51 5.80 12.40 5.28
N HIS A 52 5.14 11.25 5.14
CA HIS A 52 5.78 9.99 4.79
C HIS A 52 4.93 9.24 3.76
N ILE A 53 5.56 8.84 2.65
CA ILE A 53 4.96 8.00 1.62
C ILE A 53 5.85 6.78 1.42
N PHE A 54 5.28 5.59 1.33
CA PHE A 54 5.98 4.38 0.91
C PHE A 54 5.47 3.96 -0.46
N VAL A 55 6.39 3.73 -1.39
CA VAL A 55 6.10 3.20 -2.73
C VAL A 55 6.58 1.77 -2.78
N THR A 56 5.64 0.85 -2.89
CA THR A 56 5.93 -0.59 -2.88
C THR A 56 6.69 -1.00 -4.14
N HIS A 57 6.28 -0.52 -5.31
CA HIS A 57 6.89 -0.84 -6.60
C HIS A 57 6.46 0.15 -7.72
N THR A 58 6.91 -0.11 -8.95
CA THR A 58 6.82 0.84 -10.07
C THR A 58 5.59 0.66 -10.97
N HIS A 59 4.67 -0.27 -10.69
CA HIS A 59 3.48 -0.42 -11.52
C HIS A 59 2.61 0.85 -11.49
N THR A 60 1.94 1.10 -12.61
CA THR A 60 1.21 2.35 -12.85
C THR A 60 0.07 2.59 -11.87
N ASP A 61 -0.57 1.54 -11.41
CA ASP A 61 -1.67 1.54 -10.44
C ASP A 61 -1.23 1.77 -8.98
N HIS A 62 0.07 1.90 -8.73
CA HIS A 62 0.66 2.22 -7.44
C HIS A 62 1.38 3.57 -7.44
N ILE A 63 2.22 3.82 -8.47
CA ILE A 63 3.16 4.95 -8.46
C ILE A 63 2.59 6.25 -9.03
N LEU A 64 1.66 6.21 -10.03
CA LEU A 64 1.25 7.42 -10.73
C LEU A 64 0.47 8.40 -9.86
N GLY A 65 -0.28 7.91 -8.88
CA GLY A 65 -0.93 8.77 -7.90
C GLY A 65 0.05 9.51 -7.01
N VAL A 66 1.21 8.91 -6.71
CA VAL A 66 2.26 9.54 -5.89
C VAL A 66 2.80 10.81 -6.57
N VAL A 67 2.91 10.81 -7.90
CA VAL A 67 3.31 12.01 -8.67
C VAL A 67 2.35 13.18 -8.39
N TRP A 68 1.05 12.91 -8.28
CA TRP A 68 0.05 13.93 -7.96
C TRP A 68 0.15 14.41 -6.53
N VAL A 69 0.37 13.52 -5.57
CA VAL A 69 0.55 13.88 -4.15
C VAL A 69 1.80 14.76 -4.00
N VAL A 70 2.94 14.34 -4.56
CA VAL A 70 4.19 15.11 -4.57
C VAL A 70 3.98 16.49 -5.18
N ARG A 71 3.31 16.57 -6.33
CA ARG A 71 2.98 17.84 -6.97
C ARG A 71 2.20 18.78 -6.06
N MET A 72 1.14 18.27 -5.42
CA MET A 72 0.25 19.08 -4.60
C MET A 72 0.92 19.51 -3.29
N ILE A 73 1.73 18.64 -2.68
CA ILE A 73 2.52 19.01 -1.50
C ILE A 73 3.54 20.08 -1.84
N ALA A 74 4.31 19.93 -2.92
CA ALA A 74 5.27 20.95 -3.34
C ALA A 74 4.61 22.30 -3.65
N GLN A 75 3.40 22.29 -4.25
CA GLN A 75 2.62 23.52 -4.43
C GLN A 75 2.18 24.13 -3.10
N SER A 76 1.87 23.31 -2.12
CA SER A 76 1.52 23.76 -0.77
C SER A 76 2.74 24.32 -0.03
N MET A 77 3.93 23.74 -0.21
CA MET A 77 5.21 24.30 0.26
C MET A 77 5.46 25.68 -0.35
N ASN A 78 5.33 25.82 -1.68
CA ASN A 78 5.49 27.09 -2.38
C ASN A 78 4.54 28.21 -1.89
N SER A 79 3.39 27.84 -1.34
CA SER A 79 2.38 28.77 -0.82
C SER A 79 2.39 28.92 0.71
N GLY A 80 3.36 28.31 1.40
CA GLY A 80 3.49 28.35 2.85
C GLY A 80 2.40 27.60 3.61
N ARG A 81 1.67 26.70 2.95
CA ARG A 81 0.60 25.89 3.55
C ARG A 81 1.03 24.49 3.96
N TYR A 82 2.27 24.14 3.69
CA TYR A 82 2.89 22.90 4.13
C TYR A 82 4.23 23.24 4.79
N SER A 83 4.51 22.65 5.95
CA SER A 83 5.75 22.85 6.71
C SER A 83 6.41 21.50 6.98
N GLY A 84 7.74 21.50 7.02
CA GLY A 84 8.55 20.31 7.23
C GLY A 84 8.85 19.57 5.92
N GLU A 85 9.48 18.41 6.04
CA GLU A 85 9.90 17.57 4.92
C GLU A 85 8.81 16.57 4.52
N LEU A 86 8.81 16.20 3.23
CA LEU A 86 8.15 15.01 2.73
C LEU A 86 9.22 13.96 2.43
N LYS A 87 9.14 12.81 3.06
CA LYS A 87 9.99 11.64 2.76
C LYS A 87 9.19 10.61 1.97
N VAL A 88 9.75 10.21 0.84
CA VAL A 88 9.19 9.15 -0.01
C VAL A 88 10.14 7.99 0.00
N TYR A 89 9.71 6.87 0.55
CA TYR A 89 10.48 5.64 0.72
C TYR A 89 10.14 4.61 -0.35
N GLY A 90 11.10 3.78 -0.69
CA GLY A 90 10.95 2.61 -1.55
C GLY A 90 12.30 2.03 -1.92
N HIS A 91 12.33 0.96 -2.70
CA HIS A 91 13.60 0.46 -3.21
C HIS A 91 14.22 1.41 -4.26
N ALA A 92 15.52 1.30 -4.50
CA ALA A 92 16.26 2.25 -5.36
C ALA A 92 15.66 2.46 -6.75
N GLU A 93 15.15 1.40 -7.38
CA GLU A 93 14.51 1.53 -8.70
C GLU A 93 13.19 2.30 -8.62
N ALA A 94 12.35 2.06 -7.60
CA ALA A 94 11.10 2.79 -7.43
C ALA A 94 11.37 4.30 -7.23
N MET A 95 12.34 4.64 -6.40
CA MET A 95 12.72 6.03 -6.16
C MET A 95 13.25 6.69 -7.43
N ARG A 96 14.14 6.01 -8.17
CA ARG A 96 14.68 6.51 -9.44
C ARG A 96 13.58 6.75 -10.48
N VAL A 97 12.64 5.79 -10.64
CA VAL A 97 11.54 5.88 -11.62
C VAL A 97 10.58 7.00 -11.22
N LEU A 98 10.17 7.08 -9.95
CA LEU A 98 9.28 8.12 -9.46
C LEU A 98 9.89 9.52 -9.68
N GLU A 99 11.14 9.71 -9.26
CA GLU A 99 11.83 10.99 -9.44
C GLU A 99 11.96 11.36 -10.92
N LEU A 100 12.27 10.39 -11.79
CA LEU A 100 12.33 10.62 -13.25
C LEU A 100 10.98 11.08 -13.81
N ILE A 101 9.88 10.42 -13.44
CA ILE A 101 8.52 10.81 -13.87
C ILE A 101 8.22 12.24 -13.37
N CYS A 102 8.48 12.51 -12.09
CA CYS A 102 8.25 13.82 -11.51
C CYS A 102 9.04 14.91 -12.23
N ARG A 103 10.36 14.72 -12.43
CA ARG A 103 11.21 15.71 -13.13
C ARG A 103 10.83 15.92 -14.59
N SER A 104 10.33 14.87 -15.24
CA SER A 104 9.92 14.93 -16.66
C SER A 104 8.55 15.58 -16.87
N THR A 105 7.68 15.60 -15.86
CA THR A 105 6.27 15.99 -16.02
C THR A 105 5.85 17.19 -15.16
N LEU A 106 6.60 17.51 -14.11
CA LEU A 106 6.24 18.58 -13.18
C LEU A 106 7.00 19.88 -13.46
N PRO A 107 6.40 21.05 -13.14
CA PRO A 107 7.05 22.35 -13.31
C PRO A 107 8.34 22.49 -12.50
N GLY A 108 9.33 23.22 -13.01
CA GLY A 108 10.62 23.41 -12.35
C GLY A 108 10.52 23.93 -10.90
N LYS A 109 9.54 24.79 -10.59
CA LYS A 109 9.30 25.28 -9.23
C LYS A 109 8.83 24.18 -8.23
N VAL A 110 8.27 23.09 -8.73
CA VAL A 110 7.94 21.90 -7.94
C VAL A 110 9.21 21.06 -7.75
N CYS A 111 9.95 20.82 -8.84
CA CYS A 111 11.17 20.03 -8.80
C CYS A 111 12.30 20.69 -7.98
N ALA A 112 12.22 22.00 -7.72
CA ALA A 112 13.18 22.71 -6.88
C ALA A 112 13.19 22.22 -5.41
N HIS A 113 12.11 21.59 -4.94
CA HIS A 113 12.04 20.98 -3.61
C HIS A 113 12.74 19.62 -3.51
N PHE A 114 13.07 18.97 -4.65
CA PHE A 114 13.63 17.62 -4.67
C PHE A 114 15.08 17.62 -4.17
N GLY A 115 15.33 16.86 -3.10
CA GLY A 115 16.60 16.81 -2.38
C GLY A 115 16.76 17.93 -1.35
N VAL A 116 15.75 18.78 -1.13
CA VAL A 116 15.74 19.87 -0.13
C VAL A 116 14.62 19.62 0.88
N ASP A 117 13.37 19.71 0.46
CA ASP A 117 12.18 19.53 1.30
C ASP A 117 11.42 18.23 0.95
N ILE A 118 11.66 17.68 -0.24
CA ILE A 118 11.09 16.42 -0.72
C ILE A 118 12.24 15.45 -0.98
N ILE A 119 12.34 14.41 -0.17
CA ILE A 119 13.44 13.45 -0.17
C ILE A 119 12.95 12.10 -0.70
N PHE A 120 13.51 11.65 -1.81
CA PHE A 120 13.33 10.30 -2.33
C PHE A 120 14.39 9.39 -1.69
N GLU A 121 14.00 8.66 -0.66
CA GLU A 121 14.90 7.85 0.16
C GLU A 121 14.85 6.38 -0.27
N SER A 122 15.97 5.89 -0.81
CA SER A 122 16.12 4.50 -1.20
C SER A 122 16.41 3.61 0.00
N LEU A 123 15.62 2.56 0.16
CA LEU A 123 15.81 1.56 1.21
C LEU A 123 16.38 0.26 0.61
N ASP A 124 17.24 -0.40 1.38
CA ASP A 124 17.71 -1.75 1.10
C ASP A 124 16.79 -2.80 1.76
N ASP A 125 16.97 -4.09 1.40
CA ASP A 125 16.29 -5.19 2.07
C ASP A 125 16.71 -5.26 3.55
N GLY A 126 15.73 -5.19 4.44
CA GLY A 126 15.93 -5.05 5.89
C GLY A 126 16.23 -3.61 6.33
N GLY A 127 16.10 -2.63 5.43
CA GLY A 127 16.33 -1.22 5.73
C GLY A 127 15.28 -0.63 6.68
N SER A 128 15.73 0.07 7.71
CA SER A 128 14.85 0.73 8.68
C SER A 128 14.40 2.09 8.17
N PHE A 129 13.16 2.47 8.47
CA PHE A 129 12.61 3.80 8.23
C PHE A 129 11.68 4.23 9.38
N GLY A 130 11.28 5.48 9.41
CA GLY A 130 10.28 5.97 10.35
C GLY A 130 9.14 6.65 9.59
N ALA A 131 7.90 6.37 9.96
CA ALA A 131 6.73 6.98 9.34
C ALA A 131 5.63 7.24 10.35
N ALA A 132 5.13 8.48 10.42
CA ALA A 132 4.08 8.89 11.37
C ALA A 132 4.41 8.49 12.82
N SER A 133 5.65 8.73 13.25
CA SER A 133 6.17 8.36 14.57
C SER A 133 6.15 6.85 14.88
N MET A 134 6.06 6.00 13.86
CA MET A 134 6.13 4.54 13.95
C MET A 134 7.44 4.03 13.33
N PRO A 135 8.21 3.16 14.03
CA PRO A 135 9.35 2.48 13.42
C PRO A 135 8.90 1.48 12.37
N GLY A 136 9.62 1.42 11.25
CA GLY A 136 9.37 0.49 10.16
C GLY A 136 10.64 -0.19 9.67
N CYS A 137 10.45 -1.34 9.01
CA CYS A 137 11.49 -2.09 8.33
C CYS A 137 10.99 -2.52 6.96
N ALA A 138 11.66 -2.10 5.89
CA ALA A 138 11.34 -2.49 4.53
C ALA A 138 12.01 -3.82 4.18
N PHE A 139 11.37 -4.64 3.35
CA PHE A 139 11.94 -5.90 2.91
C PHE A 139 11.56 -6.24 1.47
N ASP A 140 12.45 -6.93 0.78
CA ASP A 140 12.22 -7.44 -0.58
C ASP A 140 11.28 -8.66 -0.52
N ILE A 141 10.12 -8.58 -1.14
CA ILE A 141 9.15 -9.69 -1.15
C ILE A 141 9.55 -10.83 -2.11
N GLY A 142 10.62 -10.67 -2.89
CA GLY A 142 11.06 -11.65 -3.86
C GLY A 142 10.19 -11.72 -5.11
N SER A 143 9.60 -10.61 -5.52
CA SER A 143 8.76 -10.50 -6.72
C SER A 143 9.50 -11.00 -7.97
N THR A 144 8.74 -11.66 -8.85
CA THR A 144 9.25 -12.21 -10.11
C THR A 144 8.96 -11.33 -11.33
N LYS A 145 8.13 -10.28 -11.17
CA LYS A 145 7.76 -9.35 -12.26
C LYS A 145 8.57 -8.06 -12.19
N ALA A 146 8.31 -7.26 -11.18
CA ALA A 146 9.00 -6.02 -10.92
C ALA A 146 9.47 -6.04 -9.46
N LYS A 147 10.66 -5.53 -9.19
CA LYS A 147 11.14 -5.45 -7.81
C LYS A 147 10.10 -4.77 -6.95
N GLN A 148 9.74 -5.40 -5.84
CA GLN A 148 8.72 -4.93 -4.92
C GLN A 148 9.18 -5.09 -3.47
N PHE A 149 8.90 -4.05 -2.68
CA PHE A 149 9.13 -4.08 -1.25
C PHE A 149 7.80 -4.13 -0.48
N GLY A 150 7.77 -5.00 0.52
CA GLY A 150 6.85 -4.94 1.64
C GLY A 150 7.48 -4.17 2.80
N PHE A 151 6.74 -4.06 3.88
CA PHE A 151 7.26 -3.47 5.11
C PHE A 151 6.57 -4.04 6.35
N GLU A 152 7.26 -3.96 7.48
CA GLU A 152 6.71 -4.13 8.82
C GLU A 152 6.69 -2.75 9.51
N LEU A 153 5.61 -2.44 10.23
CA LEU A 153 5.51 -1.29 11.13
C LEU A 153 5.26 -1.76 12.55
N THR A 154 5.90 -1.12 13.51
CA THR A 154 5.53 -1.23 14.93
C THR A 154 4.55 -0.11 15.27
N LEU A 155 3.31 -0.50 15.59
CA LEU A 155 2.24 0.42 15.96
C LEU A 155 2.48 1.01 17.35
N PRO A 156 1.81 2.14 17.72
CA PRO A 156 2.05 2.80 19.03
C PRO A 156 1.77 1.91 20.25
N ASP A 157 0.90 0.91 20.13
CA ASP A 157 0.60 -0.05 21.19
C ASP A 157 1.53 -1.28 21.19
N GLY A 158 2.56 -1.28 20.33
CA GLY A 158 3.54 -2.34 20.21
C GLY A 158 3.13 -3.49 19.27
N LYS A 159 1.94 -3.46 18.68
CA LYS A 159 1.51 -4.44 17.68
C LYS A 159 2.33 -4.30 16.39
N ARG A 160 2.48 -5.42 15.68
CA ARG A 160 3.16 -5.47 14.38
C ARG A 160 2.15 -5.52 13.23
N LEU A 161 2.30 -4.60 12.27
CA LEU A 161 1.57 -4.56 11.02
C LEU A 161 2.54 -4.89 9.89
N THR A 162 2.28 -5.98 9.15
CA THR A 162 3.10 -6.38 8.00
C THR A 162 2.30 -6.27 6.71
N CYS A 163 2.83 -5.54 5.74
CA CYS A 163 2.28 -5.39 4.39
C CYS A 163 3.15 -6.18 3.40
N LEU A 164 2.54 -7.14 2.70
CA LEU A 164 3.25 -8.03 1.76
C LEU A 164 3.25 -7.53 0.30
N GLY A 165 2.66 -6.36 0.01
CA GLY A 165 2.53 -5.88 -1.37
C GLY A 165 1.41 -6.58 -2.13
N ASP A 166 1.53 -6.67 -3.47
CA ASP A 166 0.47 -7.15 -4.37
C ASP A 166 0.83 -8.40 -5.20
N GLU A 167 1.79 -9.18 -4.73
CA GLU A 167 2.15 -10.48 -5.28
C GLU A 167 2.02 -11.60 -4.22
N PRO A 168 1.96 -12.88 -4.65
CA PRO A 168 1.91 -14.00 -3.73
C PRO A 168 3.09 -14.01 -2.75
N TYR A 169 2.80 -14.44 -1.54
CA TYR A 169 3.81 -14.58 -0.49
C TYR A 169 5.01 -15.38 -0.93
N ASN A 170 6.19 -14.92 -0.50
CA ASN A 170 7.47 -15.61 -0.62
C ASN A 170 8.08 -15.81 0.78
N GLU A 171 8.70 -16.95 1.03
CA GLU A 171 9.29 -17.29 2.33
C GLU A 171 10.37 -16.30 2.82
N ARG A 172 10.94 -15.49 1.93
CA ARG A 172 11.84 -14.38 2.31
C ARG A 172 11.19 -13.40 3.28
N ALA A 173 9.87 -13.24 3.17
CA ALA A 173 9.10 -12.36 4.05
C ALA A 173 8.72 -13.02 5.38
N ALA A 174 9.01 -14.31 5.61
CA ALA A 174 8.55 -15.06 6.78
C ALA A 174 8.88 -14.37 8.10
N ARG A 175 10.13 -13.94 8.28
CA ARG A 175 10.61 -13.29 9.51
C ARG A 175 9.86 -12.00 9.88
N TYR A 176 9.23 -11.35 8.91
CA TYR A 176 8.45 -10.13 9.11
C TYR A 176 6.96 -10.40 9.28
N ALA A 177 6.47 -11.51 8.71
CA ALA A 177 5.05 -11.84 8.67
C ALA A 177 4.61 -12.84 9.74
N GLU A 178 5.51 -13.74 10.19
CA GLU A 178 5.19 -14.75 11.18
C GLU A 178 4.79 -14.12 12.53
N GLY A 179 3.60 -14.49 13.01
CA GLY A 179 3.03 -13.99 14.26
C GLY A 179 2.68 -12.48 14.25
N ALA A 180 2.57 -11.86 13.07
CA ALA A 180 2.14 -10.46 12.99
C ALA A 180 0.73 -10.27 13.56
N ASP A 181 0.50 -9.11 14.20
CA ASP A 181 -0.84 -8.77 14.68
C ASP A 181 -1.78 -8.42 13.52
N TRP A 182 -1.24 -7.78 12.48
CA TRP A 182 -1.94 -7.44 11.25
C TRP A 182 -1.13 -7.89 10.04
N LEU A 183 -1.71 -8.72 9.20
CA LEU A 183 -1.17 -9.08 7.90
C LEU A 183 -2.02 -8.45 6.80
N LEU A 184 -1.41 -7.60 6.00
CA LEU A 184 -2.01 -6.98 4.83
C LEU A 184 -1.46 -7.70 3.60
N CYS A 185 -2.31 -8.37 2.83
CA CYS A 185 -1.89 -9.07 1.62
C CYS A 185 -2.95 -9.00 0.52
N GLU A 186 -2.52 -9.23 -0.69
CA GLU A 186 -3.38 -9.26 -1.85
C GLU A 186 -4.29 -10.48 -1.86
N ALA A 187 -5.46 -10.33 -2.48
CA ALA A 187 -6.36 -11.41 -2.85
C ALA A 187 -7.08 -11.02 -4.15
N PHE A 188 -6.45 -11.31 -5.28
CA PHE A 188 -6.89 -10.84 -6.58
C PHE A 188 -8.34 -11.21 -6.91
N CYS A 189 -8.73 -12.46 -6.62
CA CYS A 189 -10.09 -12.95 -6.80
C CYS A 189 -10.42 -14.08 -5.83
N LEU A 190 -11.65 -14.56 -5.88
CA LEU A 190 -12.05 -15.79 -5.22
C LEU A 190 -11.39 -17.02 -5.86
N TYR A 191 -11.03 -18.00 -5.07
CA TYR A 191 -10.54 -19.30 -5.57
C TYR A 191 -11.59 -19.99 -6.44
N SER A 192 -12.86 -19.88 -6.06
CA SER A 192 -13.98 -20.40 -6.85
C SER A 192 -14.12 -19.77 -8.25
N GLU A 193 -13.54 -18.59 -8.45
CA GLU A 193 -13.55 -17.86 -9.74
C GLU A 193 -12.17 -17.87 -10.43
N ARG A 194 -11.19 -18.62 -9.94
CA ARG A 194 -9.81 -18.64 -10.46
C ARG A 194 -9.71 -18.99 -11.95
N GLU A 195 -10.63 -19.82 -12.48
CA GLU A 195 -10.64 -20.18 -13.90
C GLU A 195 -11.04 -19.00 -14.79
N ARG A 196 -11.86 -18.10 -14.28
CA ARG A 196 -12.28 -16.88 -14.96
C ARG A 196 -11.21 -15.80 -14.93
N PHE A 197 -10.62 -15.56 -13.77
CA PHE A 197 -9.71 -14.44 -13.55
C PHE A 197 -8.22 -14.78 -13.73
N LYS A 198 -7.88 -16.06 -13.71
CA LYS A 198 -6.53 -16.60 -13.92
C LYS A 198 -5.48 -15.93 -13.02
N PRO A 199 -5.67 -15.89 -11.68
CA PRO A 199 -4.77 -15.20 -10.77
C PRO A 199 -3.34 -15.73 -10.87
N TYR A 200 -3.16 -17.04 -10.90
CA TYR A 200 -1.83 -17.65 -10.91
C TYR A 200 -1.03 -17.35 -12.17
N GLU A 201 -1.69 -17.28 -13.33
CA GLU A 201 -1.05 -16.88 -14.60
C GLU A 201 -0.61 -15.40 -14.57
N LYS A 202 -1.26 -14.60 -13.73
CA LYS A 202 -0.95 -13.18 -13.50
C LYS A 202 -0.04 -12.94 -12.31
N HIS A 203 0.46 -14.00 -11.67
CA HIS A 203 1.24 -13.95 -10.44
C HIS A 203 0.51 -13.24 -9.29
N HIS A 204 -0.73 -13.67 -9.05
CA HIS A 204 -1.55 -13.24 -7.92
C HIS A 204 -2.10 -14.44 -7.17
N SER A 205 -2.59 -14.21 -5.96
CA SER A 205 -3.23 -15.22 -5.11
C SER A 205 -4.75 -15.02 -5.03
N THR A 206 -5.43 -15.95 -4.38
CA THR A 206 -6.86 -15.91 -4.15
C THR A 206 -7.17 -15.64 -2.67
N ALA A 207 -8.43 -15.33 -2.34
CA ALA A 207 -8.88 -15.18 -0.97
C ALA A 207 -8.60 -16.45 -0.13
N LEU A 208 -8.77 -17.63 -0.72
CA LEU A 208 -8.48 -18.91 -0.09
C LEU A 208 -6.98 -19.05 0.23
N ASP A 209 -6.11 -18.67 -0.72
CA ASP A 209 -4.65 -18.76 -0.54
C ASP A 209 -4.20 -17.80 0.57
N ALA A 210 -4.75 -16.58 0.61
CA ALA A 210 -4.48 -15.63 1.67
C ALA A 210 -4.92 -16.14 3.05
N GLY A 211 -6.07 -16.84 3.12
CA GLY A 211 -6.51 -17.49 4.35
C GLY A 211 -5.57 -18.61 4.81
N ARG A 212 -5.07 -19.45 3.87
CA ARG A 212 -4.06 -20.48 4.17
C ARG A 212 -2.76 -19.87 4.67
N LEU A 213 -2.31 -18.83 4.00
CA LEU A 213 -1.10 -18.08 4.39
C LEU A 213 -1.21 -17.53 5.80
N ALA A 214 -2.30 -16.83 6.11
CA ALA A 214 -2.53 -16.23 7.42
C ALA A 214 -2.56 -17.28 8.55
N ALA A 215 -3.16 -18.45 8.30
CA ALA A 215 -3.16 -19.57 9.23
C ALA A 215 -1.75 -20.14 9.43
N GLY A 216 -1.00 -20.36 8.34
CA GLY A 216 0.39 -20.86 8.37
C GLY A 216 1.34 -19.95 9.12
N LEU A 217 1.20 -18.64 8.94
CA LEU A 217 2.00 -17.61 9.60
C LEU A 217 1.52 -17.27 11.03
N SER A 218 0.43 -17.87 11.51
CA SER A 218 -0.11 -17.63 12.84
C SER A 218 -0.41 -16.16 13.15
N VAL A 219 -0.88 -15.40 12.17
CA VAL A 219 -1.23 -13.99 12.34
C VAL A 219 -2.55 -13.85 13.10
N LYS A 220 -2.86 -12.65 13.63
CA LYS A 220 -4.10 -12.43 14.39
C LYS A 220 -5.21 -11.83 13.52
N ASN A 221 -4.89 -10.88 12.67
CA ASN A 221 -5.82 -10.19 11.78
C ASN A 221 -5.30 -10.26 10.35
N LEU A 222 -6.18 -10.60 9.40
CA LEU A 222 -5.91 -10.63 7.97
C LEU A 222 -6.70 -9.54 7.28
N LEU A 223 -6.02 -8.66 6.53
CA LEU A 223 -6.65 -7.64 5.70
C LEU A 223 -6.35 -7.92 4.23
N LEU A 224 -7.40 -8.09 3.44
CA LEU A 224 -7.34 -8.40 2.01
C LEU A 224 -7.59 -7.16 1.17
N TYR A 225 -6.76 -6.96 0.16
CA TYR A 225 -6.89 -5.87 -0.82
C TYR A 225 -6.47 -6.34 -2.23
N HIS A 226 -6.32 -5.42 -3.18
CA HIS A 226 -5.90 -5.66 -4.57
C HIS A 226 -6.85 -6.64 -5.31
N THR A 227 -8.14 -6.43 -5.09
CA THR A 227 -9.19 -7.34 -5.57
C THR A 227 -9.70 -6.94 -6.95
N GLU A 228 -10.36 -7.87 -7.64
CA GLU A 228 -11.21 -7.58 -8.79
C GLU A 228 -12.49 -6.83 -8.37
N ASP A 229 -13.22 -6.21 -9.30
CA ASP A 229 -14.35 -5.32 -9.03
C ASP A 229 -15.71 -5.79 -9.61
N SER A 230 -15.81 -7.05 -10.04
CA SER A 230 -17.04 -7.54 -10.70
C SER A 230 -18.24 -7.65 -9.77
N ALA A 231 -18.00 -7.87 -8.46
CA ALA A 231 -19.03 -8.14 -7.46
C ALA A 231 -18.78 -7.41 -6.12
N LEU A 232 -18.54 -6.08 -6.17
CA LEU A 232 -18.17 -5.28 -4.98
C LEU A 232 -19.17 -5.39 -3.83
N SER A 233 -20.49 -5.46 -4.12
CA SER A 233 -21.53 -5.52 -3.08
C SER A 233 -21.51 -6.80 -2.24
N SER A 234 -21.02 -7.91 -2.79
CA SER A 234 -20.91 -9.20 -2.09
C SER A 234 -19.45 -9.59 -1.79
N ARG A 235 -18.48 -8.75 -2.19
CA ARG A 235 -17.05 -9.04 -2.07
C ARG A 235 -16.65 -9.39 -0.64
N ALA A 236 -17.00 -8.55 0.31
CA ALA A 236 -16.60 -8.74 1.70
C ALA A 236 -17.09 -10.09 2.27
N GLU A 237 -18.35 -10.44 2.04
CA GLU A 237 -18.92 -11.69 2.49
C GLU A 237 -18.25 -12.90 1.84
N ARG A 238 -18.13 -12.89 0.50
CA ARG A 238 -17.59 -14.03 -0.26
C ARG A 238 -16.10 -14.26 0.01
N TYR A 239 -15.28 -13.20 0.05
CA TYR A 239 -13.85 -13.32 0.34
C TYR A 239 -13.60 -13.78 1.78
N LYS A 240 -14.37 -13.25 2.75
CA LYS A 240 -14.33 -13.75 4.14
C LYS A 240 -14.69 -15.22 4.23
N ALA A 241 -15.73 -15.66 3.51
CA ALA A 241 -16.15 -17.05 3.51
C ALA A 241 -15.02 -17.99 3.06
N GLU A 242 -14.38 -17.70 1.89
CA GLU A 242 -13.27 -18.52 1.40
C GLU A 242 -12.04 -18.47 2.32
N ALA A 243 -11.61 -17.31 2.78
CA ALA A 243 -10.44 -17.20 3.64
C ALA A 243 -10.67 -17.90 5.00
N SER A 244 -11.90 -17.88 5.51
CA SER A 244 -12.28 -18.52 6.78
C SER A 244 -12.27 -20.06 6.75
N GLU A 245 -12.15 -20.69 5.58
CA GLU A 245 -11.96 -22.14 5.50
C GLU A 245 -10.69 -22.55 6.24
N PHE A 246 -9.63 -21.77 6.16
CA PHE A 246 -8.35 -22.06 6.80
C PHE A 246 -8.02 -21.14 7.98
N PHE A 247 -8.32 -19.86 7.89
CA PHE A 247 -7.96 -18.87 8.91
C PHE A 247 -9.14 -18.61 9.85
N LYS A 248 -8.87 -18.69 11.17
CA LYS A 248 -9.90 -18.53 12.23
C LYS A 248 -9.77 -17.21 13.00
N GLY A 249 -8.80 -16.39 12.64
CA GLY A 249 -8.65 -15.02 13.17
C GLY A 249 -9.62 -14.03 12.53
N ALA A 250 -9.44 -12.76 12.81
CA ALA A 250 -10.27 -11.71 12.21
C ALA A 250 -9.90 -11.47 10.74
N ILE A 251 -10.88 -11.44 9.85
CA ILE A 251 -10.70 -11.20 8.40
C ILE A 251 -11.38 -9.90 8.02
N HIS A 252 -10.63 -9.01 7.42
CA HIS A 252 -11.06 -7.69 6.93
C HIS A 252 -10.96 -7.66 5.41
N VAL A 253 -12.05 -7.31 4.74
CA VAL A 253 -12.13 -7.12 3.27
C VAL A 253 -12.78 -5.76 3.04
N PRO A 254 -12.00 -4.69 3.15
CA PRO A 254 -12.53 -3.33 3.16
C PRO A 254 -13.06 -2.90 1.79
N CYS A 255 -13.97 -1.95 1.82
CA CYS A 255 -14.29 -1.09 0.69
C CYS A 255 -13.37 0.13 0.64
N ASP A 256 -13.39 0.83 -0.50
CA ASP A 256 -12.74 2.14 -0.60
C ASP A 256 -13.26 3.08 0.49
N LEU A 257 -12.36 3.88 1.05
CA LEU A 257 -12.60 4.84 2.13
C LEU A 257 -12.98 4.23 3.49
N GLU A 258 -12.99 2.90 3.62
CA GLU A 258 -13.26 2.24 4.89
C GLU A 258 -12.13 2.47 5.88
N ARG A 259 -12.48 2.78 7.12
CA ARG A 259 -11.55 2.93 8.25
C ARG A 259 -11.57 1.67 9.09
N ILE A 260 -10.40 1.23 9.50
CA ILE A 260 -10.19 0.04 10.33
C ILE A 260 -9.32 0.48 11.52
N GLU A 261 -9.78 0.20 12.71
CA GLU A 261 -8.99 0.40 13.93
C GLU A 261 -7.99 -0.77 14.07
N LEU A 262 -6.72 -0.45 14.31
CA LEU A 262 -5.61 -1.42 14.37
C LEU A 262 -5.31 -1.87 15.79
#